data_d50b21177a989319a585f9640969d73f
#
_entry.id   d50b21177a989319a585f9640969d73f
#
_cell.length_a   1.000
_cell.length_b   1.000
_cell.length_c   1.000
_cell.angle_alpha   90.00
_cell.angle_beta   90.00
_cell.angle_gamma   90.00
#
_symmetry.space_group_name_H-M   'P 1'
#
loop_
_entity.id
_entity.type
_entity.pdbx_description
1 polymer ?
#
loop_
_entity_poly.entity_id
_entity_poly.type
_entity_poly.pdbx_seq_one_letter_code
_entity_poly.pdbx_strand_id
1 'polypeptide(L)'
;GIKMGNLTNGNLADFSQWKSLSLPTLDGKKISRLCSYANQLIAVCNNNIFTLNGSDCTLLRSADSLPIISDAETLIVWANDTLYNYDKNLHVTFSTPLPQVNDMVYNRDKNEYWVSIEEYNGNSYLTKLVNGEMTDKYLPVGPKSASVAFVKFSQEKIVVGSGGPFDIMALNTPGLLQIYDDNVWYTTEDGDFPEGTKIDKVPFVDVLDAIVDPTDPRRVYVCGWRSLFEFYDNKPKHHFWTDITELTPTGNSILLDGLFFDKENNLWMANMLSLSPITIMKNDGSWESLYYPELELKETIKETFISDKGYLFALCPRSGQGVFIADLNETPFDERDDKHKFFVSFTDKDGNNIAPNTYRCIAEDQNDVIWIGTGNGPILIQNQGDIFNPDFRVSRVKITREDNKNYADYLLADEQINAIVVDGGNRKWVGTTSSGLYLLSDDGTETLEHFTTENSPLSSNYIMDLALSK
;
A
#
# COMPACT_ATOMS: atom_id res chain seq x y z
N GLY A 1 -10.07 -19.57 34.99
CA GLY A 1 -10.18 -19.27 36.41
C GLY A 1 -9.24 -18.13 36.85
N ILE A 2 -9.41 -17.60 38.04
CA ILE A 2 -8.61 -16.54 38.62
C ILE A 2 -7.62 -17.13 39.61
N LYS A 3 -6.38 -16.68 39.60
CA LYS A 3 -5.36 -17.04 40.59
C LYS A 3 -4.96 -15.80 41.40
N MET A 4 -4.63 -16.01 42.64
CA MET A 4 -4.23 -14.99 43.58
C MET A 4 -2.84 -15.30 44.17
N GLY A 5 -1.93 -14.36 44.11
CA GLY A 5 -0.60 -14.42 44.71
C GLY A 5 -0.50 -13.42 45.88
N ASN A 6 0.27 -13.77 46.90
CA ASN A 6 0.52 -12.87 48.04
C ASN A 6 1.77 -12.01 47.76
N LEU A 7 1.60 -10.68 47.71
CA LEU A 7 2.70 -9.72 47.47
C LEU A 7 3.74 -9.69 48.59
N THR A 8 3.40 -10.10 49.84
CA THR A 8 4.30 -9.96 50.98
C THR A 8 5.18 -11.18 51.24
N ASN A 9 4.87 -12.35 50.63
CA ASN A 9 5.48 -13.62 51.05
C ASN A 9 6.05 -14.44 49.94
N GLY A 10 6.38 -13.93 48.77
CA GLY A 10 6.87 -14.86 47.80
C GLY A 10 7.42 -14.26 46.49
N ASN A 11 8.16 -15.10 45.83
CA ASN A 11 8.54 -14.89 44.46
C ASN A 11 7.33 -15.16 43.54
N LEU A 12 6.66 -14.10 43.09
CA LEU A 12 5.49 -14.23 42.22
C LEU A 12 5.80 -14.82 40.81
N ALA A 13 7.08 -14.99 40.50
CA ALA A 13 7.51 -15.74 39.32
C ALA A 13 7.36 -17.27 39.52
N ASP A 14 7.25 -17.72 40.77
CA ASP A 14 7.00 -19.14 41.09
C ASP A 14 5.49 -19.44 41.06
N PHE A 15 5.05 -20.23 40.11
CA PHE A 15 3.65 -20.64 39.97
C PHE A 15 3.07 -21.37 41.20
N SER A 16 3.90 -22.00 42.04
CA SER A 16 3.46 -22.66 43.27
C SER A 16 2.92 -21.69 44.32
N GLN A 17 3.29 -20.40 44.24
CA GLN A 17 2.82 -19.32 45.14
C GLN A 17 1.44 -18.79 44.76
N TRP A 18 0.89 -19.20 43.62
CA TRP A 18 -0.42 -18.76 43.14
C TRP A 18 -1.50 -19.75 43.52
N LYS A 19 -2.47 -19.32 44.27
CA LYS A 19 -3.64 -20.15 44.67
C LYS A 19 -4.81 -19.82 43.77
N SER A 20 -5.49 -20.86 43.29
CA SER A 20 -6.74 -20.71 42.57
C SER A 20 -7.84 -20.16 43.48
N LEU A 21 -8.52 -19.13 43.02
CA LEU A 21 -9.72 -18.64 43.67
C LEU A 21 -10.88 -19.57 43.31
N SER A 22 -11.52 -20.13 44.31
CA SER A 22 -12.69 -21.02 44.09
C SER A 22 -13.92 -20.16 43.80
N LEU A 23 -14.34 -20.13 42.55
CA LEU A 23 -15.48 -19.35 42.05
C LEU A 23 -16.31 -20.27 41.15
N PRO A 24 -17.25 -21.09 41.71
CA PRO A 24 -17.97 -22.11 40.96
C PRO A 24 -18.65 -21.58 39.68
N THR A 25 -19.15 -20.34 39.70
CA THR A 25 -19.79 -19.68 38.55
C THR A 25 -18.82 -19.42 37.39
N LEU A 26 -17.52 -19.23 37.67
CA LEU A 26 -16.48 -18.90 36.71
C LEU A 26 -15.50 -20.06 36.47
N ASP A 27 -15.67 -21.17 37.18
CA ASP A 27 -14.74 -22.29 37.10
C ASP A 27 -14.69 -22.88 35.69
N GLY A 28 -13.49 -23.17 35.22
CA GLY A 28 -13.25 -23.62 33.85
C GLY A 28 -13.51 -22.63 32.72
N LYS A 29 -13.99 -21.42 33.04
CA LYS A 29 -14.28 -20.40 32.02
C LYS A 29 -13.09 -19.45 31.78
N LYS A 30 -13.02 -18.90 30.56
CA LYS A 30 -12.01 -17.90 30.18
C LYS A 30 -12.43 -16.53 30.72
N ILE A 31 -11.54 -15.91 31.48
CA ILE A 31 -11.66 -14.51 31.90
C ILE A 31 -10.93 -13.66 30.85
N SER A 32 -11.62 -12.72 30.24
CA SER A 32 -11.08 -11.85 29.21
C SER A 32 -10.53 -10.54 29.79
N ARG A 33 -11.15 -10.01 30.85
CA ARG A 33 -10.68 -8.84 31.59
C ARG A 33 -10.90 -9.01 33.10
N LEU A 34 -10.05 -8.36 33.88
CA LEU A 34 -10.13 -8.29 35.32
C LEU A 34 -9.69 -6.90 35.77
N CYS A 35 -10.50 -6.23 36.59
CA CYS A 35 -10.13 -4.95 37.21
C CYS A 35 -10.59 -4.89 38.66
N SER A 36 -10.11 -3.90 39.41
CA SER A 36 -10.50 -3.63 40.77
C SER A 36 -11.29 -2.34 40.86
N TYR A 37 -12.47 -2.37 41.41
CA TYR A 37 -13.30 -1.18 41.63
C TYR A 37 -14.06 -1.25 42.95
N ALA A 38 -14.08 -0.17 43.73
CA ALA A 38 -14.81 -0.06 44.96
C ALA A 38 -14.55 -1.22 45.96
N ASN A 39 -13.29 -1.67 46.08
CA ASN A 39 -12.84 -2.80 46.89
C ASN A 39 -13.41 -4.19 46.43
N GLN A 40 -13.93 -4.28 45.25
CA GLN A 40 -14.37 -5.52 44.62
C GLN A 40 -13.57 -5.79 43.35
N LEU A 41 -13.46 -7.06 42.95
CA LEU A 41 -12.96 -7.40 41.65
C LEU A 41 -14.12 -7.47 40.65
N ILE A 42 -13.91 -6.91 39.48
CA ILE A 42 -14.83 -6.97 38.34
C ILE A 42 -14.19 -7.87 37.30
N ALA A 43 -14.89 -8.90 36.87
CA ALA A 43 -14.41 -9.86 35.89
C ALA A 43 -15.33 -9.95 34.67
N VAL A 44 -14.75 -9.93 33.48
CA VAL A 44 -15.47 -10.24 32.24
C VAL A 44 -15.20 -11.71 31.88
N CYS A 45 -16.27 -12.47 31.80
CA CYS A 45 -16.25 -13.90 31.49
C CYS A 45 -17.29 -14.20 30.40
N ASN A 46 -16.83 -14.67 29.25
CA ASN A 46 -17.65 -14.67 28.03
C ASN A 46 -18.22 -13.26 27.79
N ASN A 47 -19.52 -13.14 27.58
CA ASN A 47 -20.17 -11.84 27.38
C ASN A 47 -20.81 -11.27 28.65
N ASN A 48 -20.40 -11.75 29.84
CA ASN A 48 -20.99 -11.33 31.10
C ASN A 48 -19.96 -10.65 32.00
N ILE A 49 -20.43 -9.67 32.74
CA ILE A 49 -19.64 -8.95 33.72
C ILE A 49 -20.08 -9.38 35.11
N PHE A 50 -19.14 -9.78 35.93
CA PHE A 50 -19.37 -10.25 37.30
C PHE A 50 -18.62 -9.38 38.29
N THR A 51 -19.23 -9.20 39.47
CA THR A 51 -18.57 -8.69 40.66
C THR A 51 -18.14 -9.85 41.54
N LEU A 52 -16.95 -9.74 42.10
CA LEU A 52 -16.35 -10.74 42.95
C LEU A 52 -16.04 -10.14 44.32
N ASN A 53 -16.58 -10.73 45.38
CA ASN A 53 -16.28 -10.34 46.74
C ASN A 53 -15.97 -11.63 47.54
N GLY A 54 -14.67 -11.87 47.79
CA GLY A 54 -14.21 -13.12 48.37
C GLY A 54 -14.56 -14.34 47.49
N SER A 55 -15.39 -15.23 47.97
CA SER A 55 -15.91 -16.41 47.21
C SER A 55 -17.22 -16.12 46.46
N ASP A 56 -17.81 -14.97 46.69
CA ASP A 56 -19.09 -14.64 46.09
C ASP A 56 -18.90 -14.05 44.69
N CYS A 57 -19.72 -14.53 43.76
CA CYS A 57 -19.69 -14.08 42.36
C CYS A 57 -21.12 -13.74 41.94
N THR A 58 -21.33 -12.44 41.67
CA THR A 58 -22.65 -11.90 41.30
C THR A 58 -22.62 -11.33 39.90
N LEU A 59 -23.63 -11.66 39.09
CA LEU A 59 -23.79 -11.08 37.75
C LEU A 59 -24.12 -9.58 37.87
N LEU A 60 -23.27 -8.73 37.32
CA LEU A 60 -23.50 -7.28 37.23
C LEU A 60 -24.29 -6.95 35.96
N ARG A 61 -23.86 -7.49 34.81
CA ARG A 61 -24.48 -7.24 33.50
C ARG A 61 -24.20 -8.36 32.52
N SER A 62 -25.18 -8.65 31.66
CA SER A 62 -25.02 -9.49 30.48
C SER A 62 -24.90 -8.60 29.22
N ALA A 63 -24.17 -9.07 28.23
CA ALA A 63 -24.03 -8.44 26.94
C ALA A 63 -24.16 -9.45 25.81
N ASP A 64 -24.55 -9.01 24.62
CA ASP A 64 -24.65 -9.85 23.41
C ASP A 64 -23.29 -10.08 22.76
N SER A 65 -22.35 -9.18 23.00
CA SER A 65 -20.95 -9.22 22.58
C SER A 65 -20.00 -9.07 23.77
N LEU A 66 -18.69 -9.18 23.52
CA LEU A 66 -17.68 -9.00 24.59
C LEU A 66 -17.72 -7.56 25.09
N PRO A 67 -18.10 -7.34 26.37
CA PRO A 67 -18.17 -5.99 26.92
C PRO A 67 -16.78 -5.42 27.21
N ILE A 68 -16.67 -4.09 27.10
CA ILE A 68 -15.46 -3.33 27.45
C ILE A 68 -15.69 -2.68 28.81
N ILE A 69 -14.70 -2.79 29.69
CA ILE A 69 -14.74 -2.15 31.00
C ILE A 69 -13.49 -1.28 31.19
N SER A 70 -13.68 -0.16 31.84
CA SER A 70 -12.59 0.73 32.25
C SER A 70 -12.80 1.10 33.72
N ASP A 71 -11.75 0.96 34.53
CA ASP A 71 -11.74 1.28 35.94
C ASP A 71 -10.95 2.56 36.21
N ALA A 72 -11.58 3.49 36.86
CA ALA A 72 -10.95 4.75 37.25
C ALA A 72 -11.60 5.26 38.54
N GLU A 73 -11.99 6.52 38.57
CA GLU A 73 -12.83 7.10 39.64
C GLU A 73 -14.23 6.48 39.61
N THR A 74 -14.69 6.04 38.45
CA THR A 74 -15.97 5.35 38.24
C THR A 74 -15.74 4.10 37.39
N LEU A 75 -16.61 3.08 37.55
CA LEU A 75 -16.63 1.94 36.66
C LEU A 75 -17.44 2.28 35.41
N ILE A 76 -16.79 2.30 34.30
CA ILE A 76 -17.43 2.42 32.99
C ILE A 76 -17.52 1.07 32.33
N VAL A 77 -18.70 0.75 31.81
CA VAL A 77 -19.00 -0.47 31.08
C VAL A 77 -19.64 -0.11 29.75
N TRP A 78 -19.05 -0.55 28.65
CA TRP A 78 -19.73 -0.54 27.36
C TRP A 78 -20.27 -1.95 27.09
N ALA A 79 -21.54 -2.06 26.79
CA ALA A 79 -22.22 -3.31 26.47
C ALA A 79 -23.50 -3.02 25.67
N ASN A 80 -23.78 -3.82 24.62
CA ASN A 80 -24.97 -3.71 23.79
C ASN A 80 -25.18 -2.27 23.27
N ASP A 81 -24.16 -1.73 22.61
CA ASP A 81 -24.12 -0.39 22.02
C ASP A 81 -24.53 0.74 23.01
N THR A 82 -24.27 0.51 24.27
CA THR A 82 -24.57 1.47 25.33
C THR A 82 -23.44 1.53 26.35
N LEU A 83 -23.06 2.73 26.69
CA LEU A 83 -22.09 3.01 27.76
C LEU A 83 -22.87 3.24 29.07
N TYR A 84 -22.42 2.59 30.13
CA TYR A 84 -22.97 2.69 31.48
C TYR A 84 -21.89 3.16 32.45
N ASN A 85 -22.21 4.15 33.27
CA ASN A 85 -21.37 4.60 34.36
C ASN A 85 -21.97 4.09 35.69
N TYR A 86 -21.13 3.49 36.52
CA TYR A 86 -21.52 2.95 37.83
C TYR A 86 -20.88 3.70 38.95
N ASP A 87 -21.64 3.98 40.02
CA ASP A 87 -21.13 4.47 41.29
C ASP A 87 -20.42 3.37 42.11
N LYS A 88 -19.88 3.76 43.28
CA LYS A 88 -19.19 2.83 44.19
C LYS A 88 -20.08 1.71 44.75
N ASN A 89 -21.39 1.87 44.67
CA ASN A 89 -22.37 0.84 45.06
C ASN A 89 -22.83 -0.01 43.87
N LEU A 90 -22.21 0.18 42.71
CA LEU A 90 -22.53 -0.49 41.45
C LEU A 90 -23.95 -0.20 40.94
N HIS A 91 -24.49 0.98 41.25
CA HIS A 91 -25.70 1.48 40.61
C HIS A 91 -25.34 2.31 39.37
N VAL A 92 -26.12 2.15 38.31
CA VAL A 92 -25.98 2.95 37.09
C VAL A 92 -26.35 4.41 37.41
N THR A 93 -25.40 5.30 37.30
CA THR A 93 -25.59 6.73 37.49
C THR A 93 -25.91 7.48 36.20
N PHE A 94 -25.46 6.90 35.08
CA PHE A 94 -25.59 7.49 33.76
C PHE A 94 -25.48 6.41 32.70
N SER A 95 -26.23 6.54 31.61
CA SER A 95 -26.07 5.71 30.41
C SER A 95 -26.30 6.53 29.14
N THR A 96 -25.53 6.24 28.08
CA THR A 96 -25.69 6.86 26.77
C THR A 96 -25.50 5.84 25.68
N PRO A 97 -26.32 5.85 24.61
CA PRO A 97 -26.05 5.06 23.43
C PRO A 97 -24.70 5.44 22.83
N LEU A 98 -23.88 4.46 22.56
CA LEU A 98 -22.55 4.63 21.99
C LEU A 98 -22.23 3.37 21.15
N PRO A 99 -22.52 3.38 19.86
CA PRO A 99 -22.32 2.20 19.01
C PRO A 99 -20.83 1.98 18.71
N GLN A 100 -20.44 0.74 18.48
CA GLN A 100 -19.17 0.32 17.87
C GLN A 100 -17.89 0.76 18.61
N VAL A 101 -17.88 0.67 19.93
CA VAL A 101 -16.68 0.91 20.73
C VAL A 101 -15.72 -0.29 20.63
N ASN A 102 -14.47 -0.03 20.24
CA ASN A 102 -13.41 -1.04 20.23
C ASN A 102 -12.65 -1.10 21.56
N ASP A 103 -12.33 0.05 22.11
CA ASP A 103 -11.66 0.15 23.42
C ASP A 103 -11.88 1.54 24.04
N MET A 104 -11.63 1.65 25.34
CA MET A 104 -11.70 2.91 26.04
C MET A 104 -10.71 2.98 27.21
N VAL A 105 -10.22 4.19 27.49
CA VAL A 105 -9.30 4.48 28.57
C VAL A 105 -9.66 5.79 29.26
N TYR A 106 -9.50 5.84 30.56
CA TYR A 106 -9.75 7.05 31.36
C TYR A 106 -8.45 7.84 31.59
N ASN A 107 -8.48 9.13 31.23
CA ASN A 107 -7.44 10.08 31.54
C ASN A 107 -7.77 10.77 32.88
N ARG A 108 -7.06 10.38 33.96
CA ARG A 108 -7.28 10.90 35.31
C ARG A 108 -6.95 12.37 35.43
N ASP A 109 -5.92 12.85 34.75
CA ASP A 109 -5.45 14.23 34.87
C ASP A 109 -6.46 15.24 34.32
N LYS A 110 -7.23 14.82 33.32
CA LYS A 110 -8.21 15.68 32.65
C LYS A 110 -9.66 15.28 32.90
N ASN A 111 -9.91 14.21 33.66
CA ASN A 111 -11.24 13.68 33.96
C ASN A 111 -12.07 13.45 32.68
N GLU A 112 -11.46 12.81 31.69
CA GLU A 112 -12.07 12.52 30.39
C GLU A 112 -11.84 11.07 29.99
N TYR A 113 -12.76 10.47 29.24
CA TYR A 113 -12.56 9.17 28.60
C TYR A 113 -12.12 9.36 27.15
N TRP A 114 -11.17 8.58 26.74
CA TRP A 114 -10.83 8.39 25.34
C TRP A 114 -11.43 7.09 24.86
N VAL A 115 -12.15 7.14 23.74
CA VAL A 115 -12.89 6.02 23.17
C VAL A 115 -12.46 5.82 21.74
N SER A 116 -12.11 4.58 21.42
CA SER A 116 -11.86 4.14 20.04
C SER A 116 -13.16 3.60 19.45
N ILE A 117 -13.60 4.20 18.37
CA ILE A 117 -14.85 3.84 17.65
C ILE A 117 -14.50 3.35 16.25
N GLU A 118 -15.20 2.30 15.81
CA GLU A 118 -15.16 1.82 14.43
C GLU A 118 -16.51 2.07 13.76
N GLU A 119 -16.52 2.78 12.64
CA GLU A 119 -17.73 3.02 11.85
C GLU A 119 -18.03 1.81 10.94
N TYR A 120 -19.26 1.66 10.50
CA TYR A 120 -19.70 0.59 9.57
C TYR A 120 -18.95 0.55 8.23
N ASN A 121 -18.31 1.66 7.85
CA ASN A 121 -17.48 1.78 6.66
C ASN A 121 -16.03 1.32 6.89
N GLY A 122 -15.69 0.81 8.08
CA GLY A 122 -14.36 0.37 8.46
C GLY A 122 -13.41 1.48 8.91
N ASN A 123 -13.85 2.73 8.95
CA ASN A 123 -13.04 3.83 9.49
C ASN A 123 -13.05 3.80 11.01
N SER A 124 -11.87 3.98 11.61
CA SER A 124 -11.71 4.07 13.06
C SER A 124 -11.24 5.46 13.47
N TYR A 125 -11.73 5.95 14.58
CA TYR A 125 -11.28 7.22 15.15
C TYR A 125 -11.26 7.18 16.67
N LEU A 126 -10.51 8.10 17.25
CA LEU A 126 -10.57 8.37 18.67
C LEU A 126 -11.51 9.56 18.94
N THR A 127 -12.25 9.48 20.02
CA THR A 127 -13.07 10.60 20.52
C THR A 127 -12.90 10.72 22.01
N LYS A 128 -13.17 11.89 22.52
CA LYS A 128 -13.30 12.11 23.96
C LYS A 128 -14.75 12.02 24.37
N LEU A 129 -14.98 11.39 25.49
CA LEU A 129 -16.26 11.40 26.17
C LEU A 129 -16.13 12.26 27.43
N VAL A 130 -16.82 13.38 27.46
CA VAL A 130 -16.85 14.31 28.58
C VAL A 130 -18.29 14.48 29.02
N ASN A 131 -18.59 14.20 30.29
CA ASN A 131 -19.96 14.25 30.85
C ASN A 131 -21.00 13.44 30.04
N GLY A 132 -20.55 12.36 29.36
CA GLY A 132 -21.42 11.51 28.56
C GLY A 132 -21.64 11.96 27.12
N GLU A 133 -21.04 13.03 26.69
CA GLU A 133 -21.10 13.52 25.32
C GLU A 133 -19.77 13.32 24.62
N MET A 134 -19.83 12.83 23.38
CA MET A 134 -18.65 12.78 22.50
C MET A 134 -18.34 14.22 22.05
N THR A 135 -17.06 14.58 22.13
CA THR A 135 -16.61 15.92 21.72
C THR A 135 -15.94 15.87 20.34
N ASP A 136 -14.63 15.84 20.30
CA ASP A 136 -13.86 15.92 19.06
C ASP A 136 -13.66 14.55 18.44
N LYS A 137 -13.63 14.49 17.11
CA LYS A 137 -13.22 13.31 16.37
C LYS A 137 -11.75 13.45 16.00
N TYR A 138 -10.92 12.57 16.53
CA TYR A 138 -9.48 12.53 16.24
C TYR A 138 -9.21 11.40 15.27
N LEU A 139 -8.81 11.75 14.07
CA LEU A 139 -8.34 10.81 13.07
C LEU A 139 -6.81 10.73 13.13
N PRO A 140 -6.21 9.58 12.86
CA PRO A 140 -4.76 9.51 12.66
C PRO A 140 -4.35 10.51 11.58
N VAL A 141 -3.22 11.18 11.77
CA VAL A 141 -2.59 11.95 10.68
C VAL A 141 -2.01 10.92 9.71
N GLY A 142 -2.72 10.66 8.65
CA GLY A 142 -2.38 9.61 7.68
C GLY A 142 -3.36 9.57 6.52
N PRO A 143 -3.15 8.68 5.55
CA PRO A 143 -4.09 8.48 4.46
C PRO A 143 -5.43 7.98 5.00
N LYS A 144 -6.51 8.35 4.32
CA LYS A 144 -7.88 7.94 4.64
C LYS A 144 -8.07 6.42 4.58
N SER A 145 -7.33 5.77 3.69
CA SER A 145 -7.36 4.32 3.50
C SER A 145 -5.96 3.75 3.45
N ALA A 146 -5.80 2.58 4.06
CA ALA A 146 -4.58 1.78 3.96
C ALA A 146 -4.55 0.88 2.70
N SER A 147 -5.65 0.83 1.93
CA SER A 147 -5.67 0.12 0.65
C SER A 147 -4.97 0.96 -0.41
N VAL A 148 -3.74 0.61 -0.72
CA VAL A 148 -2.85 1.35 -1.63
C VAL A 148 -2.33 0.37 -2.67
N ALA A 149 -2.48 0.72 -3.97
CA ALA A 149 -2.00 -0.07 -5.10
C ALA A 149 -0.62 0.40 -5.59
N PHE A 150 -0.34 1.69 -5.47
CA PHE A 150 0.94 2.27 -5.82
C PHE A 150 1.27 3.42 -4.87
N VAL A 151 2.56 3.74 -4.77
CA VAL A 151 3.09 4.92 -4.10
C VAL A 151 4.06 5.64 -5.02
N LYS A 152 3.88 6.96 -5.18
CA LYS A 152 4.83 7.82 -5.91
C LYS A 152 5.32 8.91 -4.96
N PHE A 153 6.60 9.21 -5.06
CA PHE A 153 7.21 10.36 -4.37
C PHE A 153 7.88 11.26 -5.39
N SER A 154 7.45 12.49 -5.47
CA SER A 154 8.05 13.49 -6.35
C SER A 154 7.76 14.89 -5.81
N GLN A 155 8.72 15.81 -5.92
CA GLN A 155 8.55 17.22 -5.51
C GLN A 155 8.00 17.36 -4.08
N GLU A 156 8.52 16.54 -3.15
CA GLU A 156 8.12 16.47 -1.73
C GLU A 156 6.66 16.04 -1.48
N LYS A 157 5.96 15.58 -2.52
CA LYS A 157 4.63 15.00 -2.40
C LYS A 157 4.68 13.47 -2.38
N ILE A 158 3.79 12.87 -1.57
CA ILE A 158 3.47 11.45 -1.67
C ILE A 158 2.10 11.34 -2.34
N VAL A 159 2.03 10.56 -3.40
CA VAL A 159 0.77 10.28 -4.10
C VAL A 159 0.51 8.79 -4.02
N VAL A 160 -0.67 8.41 -3.52
CA VAL A 160 -1.10 7.02 -3.41
C VAL A 160 -2.49 6.84 -3.99
N GLY A 161 -2.71 5.73 -4.65
CA GLY A 161 -3.99 5.37 -5.25
C GLY A 161 -4.43 3.95 -4.88
N SER A 162 -5.75 3.70 -4.94
CA SER A 162 -6.37 2.45 -4.48
C SER A 162 -6.75 1.48 -5.59
N GLY A 163 -6.33 1.72 -6.84
CA GLY A 163 -6.66 0.86 -7.98
C GLY A 163 -6.13 -0.56 -7.85
N GLY A 164 -6.72 -1.49 -8.57
CA GLY A 164 -6.30 -2.88 -8.56
C GLY A 164 -5.00 -3.09 -9.35
N PRO A 165 -3.97 -3.70 -8.75
CA PRO A 165 -2.63 -3.70 -9.32
C PRO A 165 -2.43 -4.61 -10.53
N PHE A 166 -3.29 -5.58 -10.82
CA PHE A 166 -2.91 -6.67 -11.74
C PHE A 166 -4.03 -7.29 -12.57
N ASP A 167 -5.24 -6.78 -12.55
CA ASP A 167 -6.32 -7.42 -13.30
C ASP A 167 -6.57 -6.78 -14.66
N ILE A 168 -6.72 -7.62 -15.65
CA ILE A 168 -7.14 -7.29 -17.03
C ILE A 168 -8.63 -6.93 -17.10
N MET A 169 -9.34 -7.04 -16.00
CA MET A 169 -10.75 -6.67 -15.91
C MET A 169 -10.88 -5.44 -15.02
N ALA A 170 -11.78 -4.54 -15.41
CA ALA A 170 -12.20 -3.48 -14.53
C ALA A 170 -12.73 -4.10 -13.23
N LEU A 171 -12.03 -3.88 -12.14
CA LEU A 171 -12.49 -4.30 -10.80
C LEU A 171 -13.61 -3.37 -10.34
N ASN A 172 -13.74 -2.18 -10.98
CA ASN A 172 -14.57 -1.07 -10.55
C ASN A 172 -14.29 -0.72 -9.07
N THR A 173 -13.05 -0.86 -8.66
CA THR A 173 -12.61 -0.41 -7.34
C THR A 173 -12.87 1.08 -7.26
N PRO A 174 -13.63 1.55 -6.25
CA PRO A 174 -13.86 2.98 -6.08
C PRO A 174 -12.55 3.74 -6.10
N GLY A 175 -12.49 4.75 -6.96
CA GLY A 175 -11.28 5.58 -7.11
C GLY A 175 -11.04 6.35 -5.83
N LEU A 176 -9.83 6.21 -5.32
CA LEU A 176 -9.34 6.95 -4.17
C LEU A 176 -7.93 7.41 -4.49
N LEU A 177 -7.78 8.71 -4.63
CA LEU A 177 -6.47 9.37 -4.72
C LEU A 177 -6.20 10.08 -3.41
N GLN A 178 -5.02 9.87 -2.87
CA GLN A 178 -4.58 10.54 -1.65
C GLN A 178 -3.21 11.19 -1.89
N ILE A 179 -3.12 12.48 -1.64
CA ILE A 179 -1.91 13.27 -1.85
C ILE A 179 -1.48 13.85 -0.50
N TYR A 180 -0.27 13.53 -0.07
CA TYR A 180 0.37 14.19 1.05
C TYR A 180 1.20 15.35 0.54
N ASP A 181 0.87 16.56 0.98
CA ASP A 181 1.50 17.79 0.58
C ASP A 181 1.51 18.77 1.76
N ASP A 182 2.65 19.36 2.07
CA ASP A 182 2.83 20.31 3.16
C ASP A 182 2.21 19.85 4.51
N ASN A 183 2.52 18.61 4.91
CA ASN A 183 2.03 17.97 6.14
C ASN A 183 0.51 17.73 6.21
N VAL A 184 -0.19 17.81 5.07
CA VAL A 184 -1.63 17.58 4.97
C VAL A 184 -1.93 16.46 3.98
N TRP A 185 -2.87 15.58 4.32
CA TRP A 185 -3.43 14.61 3.40
C TRP A 185 -4.66 15.17 2.71
N TYR A 186 -4.61 15.25 1.41
CA TYR A 186 -5.74 15.58 0.52
C TYR A 186 -6.28 14.27 -0.05
N THR A 187 -7.59 14.08 0.02
CA THR A 187 -8.24 12.87 -0.47
C THR A 187 -9.29 13.25 -1.51
N THR A 188 -9.33 12.52 -2.61
CA THR A 188 -10.35 12.67 -3.65
C THR A 188 -10.98 11.33 -3.98
N GLU A 189 -12.30 11.30 -3.96
CA GLU A 189 -13.16 10.20 -4.39
C GLU A 189 -14.06 10.64 -5.57
N ASP A 190 -14.83 9.71 -6.14
CA ASP A 190 -15.66 10.00 -7.32
C ASP A 190 -16.64 11.17 -7.13
N GLY A 191 -17.16 11.36 -5.93
CA GLY A 191 -18.10 12.43 -5.59
C GLY A 191 -17.48 13.81 -5.38
N ASP A 192 -16.15 13.91 -5.33
CA ASP A 192 -15.45 15.16 -5.00
C ASP A 192 -15.11 16.02 -6.23
N PHE A 193 -15.47 15.54 -7.42
CA PHE A 193 -15.20 16.27 -8.66
C PHE A 193 -16.18 17.44 -8.83
N PRO A 194 -15.71 18.70 -8.91
CA PRO A 194 -16.54 19.83 -9.22
C PRO A 194 -17.25 19.68 -10.57
N GLU A 195 -18.42 20.31 -10.71
CA GLU A 195 -19.16 20.33 -11.98
C GLU A 195 -18.28 20.82 -13.13
N GLY A 196 -18.28 20.08 -14.24
CA GLY A 196 -17.49 20.39 -15.45
C GLY A 196 -16.02 19.97 -15.39
N THR A 197 -15.54 19.41 -14.28
CA THR A 197 -14.14 18.91 -14.20
C THR A 197 -13.99 17.43 -14.53
N LYS A 198 -15.09 16.70 -14.63
CA LYS A 198 -15.15 15.29 -15.03
C LYS A 198 -16.27 15.08 -16.04
N ILE A 199 -16.06 14.17 -16.99
CA ILE A 199 -17.09 13.80 -17.97
C ILE A 199 -18.27 13.13 -17.24
N ASP A 200 -19.47 13.59 -17.52
CA ASP A 200 -20.70 13.07 -16.93
C ASP A 200 -20.85 11.56 -17.10
N LYS A 201 -21.23 10.88 -16.02
CA LYS A 201 -21.45 9.43 -15.97
C LYS A 201 -20.18 8.56 -16.18
N VAL A 202 -18.99 9.15 -16.30
CA VAL A 202 -17.75 8.41 -16.25
C VAL A 202 -17.28 8.39 -14.80
N PRO A 203 -17.28 7.24 -14.11
CA PRO A 203 -16.88 7.18 -12.71
C PRO A 203 -15.37 7.30 -12.57
N PHE A 204 -14.91 7.86 -11.46
CA PHE A 204 -13.50 7.79 -11.04
C PHE A 204 -13.28 6.45 -10.33
N VAL A 205 -12.69 5.49 -11.04
CA VAL A 205 -12.48 4.11 -10.55
C VAL A 205 -11.17 3.56 -11.10
N ASP A 206 -10.64 2.53 -10.44
CA ASP A 206 -9.47 1.77 -10.89
C ASP A 206 -8.28 2.70 -11.21
N VAL A 207 -7.85 3.47 -10.22
CA VAL A 207 -6.68 4.38 -10.31
C VAL A 207 -5.41 3.56 -10.32
N LEU A 208 -4.65 3.56 -11.42
CA LEU A 208 -3.51 2.67 -11.63
C LEU A 208 -2.16 3.36 -11.43
N ASP A 209 -2.04 4.63 -11.83
CA ASP A 209 -0.78 5.35 -11.73
C ASP A 209 -1.00 6.85 -11.55
N ALA A 210 0.01 7.55 -11.05
CA ALA A 210 0.02 8.99 -10.90
C ALA A 210 1.42 9.56 -11.00
N ILE A 211 1.53 10.81 -11.44
CA ILE A 211 2.81 11.52 -11.52
C ILE A 211 2.64 13.02 -11.24
N VAL A 212 3.58 13.59 -10.51
CA VAL A 212 3.66 15.04 -10.28
C VAL A 212 4.41 15.69 -11.44
N ASP A 213 3.87 16.79 -11.97
CA ASP A 213 4.55 17.56 -13.03
C ASP A 213 5.89 18.09 -12.51
N PRO A 214 7.03 17.76 -13.13
CA PRO A 214 8.34 18.19 -12.66
C PRO A 214 8.57 19.70 -12.76
N THR A 215 7.77 20.40 -13.57
CA THR A 215 7.88 21.85 -13.77
C THR A 215 6.89 22.68 -12.95
N ASP A 216 5.76 22.07 -12.55
CA ASP A 216 4.76 22.69 -11.67
C ASP A 216 4.26 21.67 -10.62
N PRO A 217 4.84 21.60 -9.42
CA PRO A 217 4.50 20.63 -8.40
C PRO A 217 3.06 20.72 -7.88
N ARG A 218 2.31 21.77 -8.23
CA ARG A 218 0.87 21.87 -7.93
C ARG A 218 0.04 20.98 -8.85
N ARG A 219 0.62 20.54 -9.98
CA ARG A 219 -0.06 19.71 -10.96
C ARG A 219 0.30 18.25 -10.77
N VAL A 220 -0.73 17.40 -10.70
CA VAL A 220 -0.60 15.95 -10.61
C VAL A 220 -1.49 15.34 -11.69
N TYR A 221 -0.92 14.46 -12.49
CA TYR A 221 -1.66 13.64 -13.43
C TYR A 221 -1.92 12.28 -12.84
N VAL A 222 -3.11 11.75 -13.07
CA VAL A 222 -3.59 10.49 -12.51
C VAL A 222 -4.29 9.71 -13.60
N CYS A 223 -3.96 8.45 -13.78
CA CYS A 223 -4.58 7.62 -14.80
C CYS A 223 -5.13 6.30 -14.25
N GLY A 224 -5.89 5.63 -15.10
CA GLY A 224 -6.50 4.34 -14.80
C GLY A 224 -7.45 3.87 -15.89
N TRP A 225 -8.48 3.12 -15.49
CA TRP A 225 -9.45 2.55 -16.42
C TRP A 225 -10.46 3.56 -16.97
N ARG A 226 -10.39 4.80 -16.54
CA ARG A 226 -11.26 5.88 -17.00
C ARG A 226 -10.48 7.09 -17.50
N SER A 227 -9.34 6.83 -18.18
CA SER A 227 -8.48 7.81 -18.83
C SER A 227 -7.57 8.61 -17.88
N LEU A 228 -7.23 9.83 -18.26
CA LEU A 228 -6.30 10.73 -17.57
C LEU A 228 -7.06 11.84 -16.87
N PHE A 229 -6.70 12.08 -15.62
CA PHE A 229 -7.21 13.19 -14.81
C PHE A 229 -6.08 14.13 -14.45
N GLU A 230 -6.33 15.42 -14.52
CA GLU A 230 -5.45 16.48 -14.01
C GLU A 230 -5.98 16.98 -12.68
N PHE A 231 -5.08 17.06 -11.72
CA PHE A 231 -5.29 17.72 -10.43
C PHE A 231 -4.43 18.97 -10.35
N TYR A 232 -4.92 20.01 -9.73
CA TYR A 232 -4.19 21.25 -9.51
C TYR A 232 -4.44 21.78 -8.10
N ASP A 233 -3.37 22.14 -7.38
CA ASP A 233 -3.43 22.44 -5.94
C ASP A 233 -4.19 21.36 -5.16
N ASN A 234 -3.85 20.09 -5.44
CA ASN A 234 -4.44 18.89 -4.83
C ASN A 234 -5.96 18.71 -5.02
N LYS A 235 -6.56 19.38 -6.02
CA LYS A 235 -7.98 19.30 -6.36
C LYS A 235 -8.19 18.86 -7.79
N PRO A 236 -9.27 18.10 -8.09
CA PRO A 236 -9.62 17.75 -9.46
C PRO A 236 -9.82 19.00 -10.32
N LYS A 237 -9.22 19.01 -11.51
CA LYS A 237 -9.29 20.14 -12.44
C LYS A 237 -9.83 19.77 -13.81
N HIS A 238 -9.37 18.66 -14.39
CA HIS A 238 -9.76 18.27 -15.74
C HIS A 238 -9.75 16.75 -15.90
N HIS A 239 -10.60 16.23 -16.79
CA HIS A 239 -10.66 14.85 -17.20
C HIS A 239 -10.50 14.79 -18.72
N PHE A 240 -9.37 14.25 -19.19
CA PHE A 240 -9.11 14.01 -20.60
C PHE A 240 -9.87 12.77 -21.06
N TRP A 241 -10.56 12.85 -22.19
CA TRP A 241 -11.41 11.77 -22.68
C TRP A 241 -11.34 11.71 -24.21
N THR A 242 -12.40 11.26 -24.88
CA THR A 242 -12.50 11.09 -26.33
C THR A 242 -12.51 12.39 -27.15
N ASP A 243 -12.47 13.54 -26.52
CA ASP A 243 -12.13 14.82 -27.16
C ASP A 243 -10.66 14.90 -27.57
N ILE A 244 -9.83 14.08 -26.98
CA ILE A 244 -8.43 13.85 -27.40
C ILE A 244 -8.41 12.65 -28.34
N THR A 245 -8.11 12.84 -29.59
CA THR A 245 -8.18 11.80 -30.65
C THR A 245 -7.13 10.72 -30.48
N GLU A 246 -6.01 11.03 -29.87
CA GLU A 246 -4.89 10.13 -29.56
C GLU A 246 -5.22 9.18 -28.41
N LEU A 247 -6.19 9.53 -27.57
CA LEU A 247 -6.69 8.65 -26.51
C LEU A 247 -7.75 7.70 -27.09
N THR A 248 -7.34 6.48 -27.39
CA THR A 248 -8.20 5.49 -28.06
C THR A 248 -9.04 4.71 -27.05
N PRO A 249 -10.39 4.76 -27.16
CA PRO A 249 -11.25 4.03 -26.26
C PRO A 249 -11.35 2.56 -26.61
N THR A 250 -11.48 1.71 -25.58
CA THR A 250 -11.88 0.32 -25.68
C THR A 250 -13.25 0.17 -25.02
N GLY A 251 -14.28 0.01 -25.83
CA GLY A 251 -15.67 0.06 -25.33
C GLY A 251 -16.00 1.42 -24.71
N ASN A 252 -16.35 1.41 -23.42
CA ASN A 252 -16.66 2.62 -22.65
C ASN A 252 -15.50 3.02 -21.72
N SER A 253 -14.28 2.67 -22.05
CA SER A 253 -13.09 2.93 -21.20
C SER A 253 -11.93 3.36 -22.08
N ILE A 254 -11.09 4.23 -21.52
CA ILE A 254 -9.74 4.53 -22.02
C ILE A 254 -8.79 4.05 -20.92
N LEU A 255 -8.01 3.05 -21.22
CA LEU A 255 -7.19 2.35 -20.24
C LEU A 255 -5.77 2.87 -20.29
N LEU A 256 -5.36 3.60 -19.28
CA LEU A 256 -4.05 4.21 -19.20
C LEU A 256 -3.28 3.69 -17.99
N ASP A 257 -1.96 3.51 -18.17
CA ASP A 257 -0.99 3.18 -17.11
C ASP A 257 0.39 3.71 -17.50
N GLY A 258 1.38 3.57 -16.61
CA GLY A 258 2.79 3.83 -16.90
C GLY A 258 3.09 5.28 -17.25
N LEU A 259 2.69 6.21 -16.39
CA LEU A 259 2.96 7.65 -16.58
C LEU A 259 4.42 7.98 -16.31
N PHE A 260 5.05 8.69 -17.22
CA PHE A 260 6.36 9.31 -16.97
C PHE A 260 6.54 10.60 -17.77
N PHE A 261 7.40 11.48 -17.30
CA PHE A 261 7.85 12.65 -18.06
C PHE A 261 9.22 12.41 -18.68
N ASP A 262 9.37 12.75 -19.96
CA ASP A 262 10.68 12.79 -20.59
C ASP A 262 11.50 14.04 -20.18
N LYS A 263 12.72 14.16 -20.69
CA LYS A 263 13.64 15.28 -20.37
C LYS A 263 13.14 16.64 -20.87
N GLU A 264 12.26 16.64 -21.85
CA GLU A 264 11.60 17.81 -22.44
C GLU A 264 10.26 18.13 -21.78
N ASN A 265 9.89 17.41 -20.71
CA ASN A 265 8.63 17.52 -19.98
C ASN A 265 7.39 17.18 -20.81
N ASN A 266 7.48 16.26 -21.74
CA ASN A 266 6.31 15.63 -22.34
C ASN A 266 5.83 14.49 -21.45
N LEU A 267 4.53 14.38 -21.24
CA LEU A 267 3.92 13.31 -20.45
C LEU A 267 3.61 12.12 -21.37
N TRP A 268 4.30 11.03 -21.15
CA TRP A 268 4.13 9.75 -21.83
C TRP A 268 3.22 8.84 -21.04
N MET A 269 2.44 8.02 -21.74
CA MET A 269 1.54 7.05 -21.14
C MET A 269 1.28 5.86 -22.07
N ALA A 270 1.01 4.72 -21.49
CA ALA A 270 0.53 3.55 -22.21
C ALA A 270 -1.00 3.58 -22.33
N ASN A 271 -1.55 3.52 -23.55
CA ASN A 271 -2.96 3.35 -23.82
C ASN A 271 -3.23 1.88 -24.19
N MET A 272 -3.64 1.09 -23.20
CA MET A 272 -3.83 -0.35 -23.33
C MET A 272 -5.02 -0.69 -24.24
N LEU A 273 -4.97 -1.86 -24.90
CA LEU A 273 -5.98 -2.32 -25.85
C LEU A 273 -6.23 -1.33 -27.01
N SER A 274 -5.23 -0.53 -27.32
CA SER A 274 -5.24 0.45 -28.41
C SER A 274 -4.46 -0.05 -29.63
N LEU A 275 -4.76 0.51 -30.79
CA LEU A 275 -3.95 0.34 -32.00
C LEU A 275 -2.68 1.20 -31.95
N SER A 276 -2.71 2.31 -31.21
CA SER A 276 -1.53 3.16 -30.98
C SER A 276 -1.28 3.24 -29.45
N PRO A 277 -0.55 2.26 -28.90
CA PRO A 277 -0.51 2.02 -27.46
C PRO A 277 0.37 2.97 -26.66
N ILE A 278 1.19 3.79 -27.31
CA ILE A 278 1.98 4.83 -26.67
C ILE A 278 1.39 6.18 -27.03
N THR A 279 0.93 6.91 -26.03
CA THR A 279 0.32 8.24 -26.20
C THR A 279 1.13 9.27 -25.43
N ILE A 280 1.26 10.45 -25.99
CA ILE A 280 2.11 11.52 -25.46
C ILE A 280 1.33 12.83 -25.44
N MET A 281 1.26 13.46 -24.30
CA MET A 281 0.86 14.86 -24.17
C MET A 281 2.13 15.71 -24.12
N LYS A 282 2.38 16.47 -25.18
CA LYS A 282 3.58 17.30 -25.30
C LYS A 282 3.51 18.49 -24.35
N ASN A 283 4.65 19.05 -24.05
CA ASN A 283 4.79 20.21 -23.16
C ASN A 283 4.09 21.48 -23.67
N ASP A 284 3.80 21.56 -24.97
CA ASP A 284 3.01 22.63 -25.60
C ASP A 284 1.49 22.37 -25.57
N GLY A 285 1.05 21.24 -25.01
CA GLY A 285 -0.34 20.81 -24.90
C GLY A 285 -0.87 20.07 -26.13
N SER A 286 -0.07 19.89 -27.18
CA SER A 286 -0.44 19.03 -28.31
C SER A 286 -0.29 17.55 -27.95
N TRP A 287 -0.95 16.67 -28.71
CA TRP A 287 -0.95 15.24 -28.50
C TRP A 287 -0.34 14.50 -29.67
N GLU A 288 0.28 13.37 -29.37
CA GLU A 288 0.88 12.45 -30.35
C GLU A 288 0.60 11.01 -29.90
N SER A 289 0.56 10.08 -30.86
CA SER A 289 0.48 8.65 -30.54
C SER A 289 1.39 7.86 -31.46
N LEU A 290 2.10 6.89 -30.91
CA LEU A 290 3.06 6.04 -31.63
C LEU A 290 2.49 4.63 -31.79
N TYR A 291 2.74 4.06 -32.97
CA TYR A 291 2.32 2.71 -33.31
C TYR A 291 3.49 1.74 -33.30
N TYR A 292 3.40 0.74 -32.46
CA TYR A 292 4.32 -0.40 -32.44
C TYR A 292 3.53 -1.69 -32.54
N PRO A 293 3.73 -2.51 -33.61
CA PRO A 293 2.95 -3.73 -33.81
C PRO A 293 2.97 -4.72 -32.67
N GLU A 294 4.09 -4.77 -31.92
CA GLU A 294 4.26 -5.68 -30.78
C GLU A 294 3.43 -5.30 -29.58
N LEU A 295 3.05 -4.04 -29.47
CA LEU A 295 2.21 -3.52 -28.38
C LEU A 295 0.74 -3.40 -28.76
N GLU A 296 0.41 -3.59 -30.05
CA GLU A 296 -0.96 -3.49 -30.53
C GLU A 296 -1.91 -4.39 -29.74
N LEU A 297 -2.98 -3.81 -29.21
CA LEU A 297 -4.02 -4.48 -28.43
C LEU A 297 -3.51 -5.26 -27.21
N LYS A 298 -2.33 -4.92 -26.66
CA LYS A 298 -1.87 -5.50 -25.41
C LYS A 298 -2.82 -5.14 -24.28
N GLU A 299 -3.24 -6.16 -23.53
CA GLU A 299 -4.18 -6.01 -22.40
C GLU A 299 -3.57 -5.26 -21.22
N THR A 300 -2.26 -5.35 -21.06
CA THR A 300 -1.55 -4.69 -19.96
C THR A 300 -0.20 -4.21 -20.45
N ILE A 301 0.03 -2.90 -20.35
CA ILE A 301 1.33 -2.25 -20.52
C ILE A 301 1.54 -1.42 -19.27
N LYS A 302 2.60 -1.69 -18.55
CA LYS A 302 2.91 -1.07 -17.25
C LYS A 302 4.37 -0.67 -17.21
N GLU A 303 4.73 0.26 -16.30
CA GLU A 303 6.12 0.68 -16.13
C GLU A 303 6.78 1.08 -17.46
N THR A 304 6.34 2.18 -18.02
CA THR A 304 6.98 2.78 -19.20
C THR A 304 7.98 3.84 -18.79
N PHE A 305 9.10 3.92 -19.46
CA PHE A 305 10.06 5.02 -19.30
C PHE A 305 11.04 5.10 -20.48
N ILE A 306 11.69 6.23 -20.66
CA ILE A 306 12.81 6.40 -21.56
C ILE A 306 14.09 6.46 -20.75
N SER A 307 15.03 5.57 -21.06
CA SER A 307 16.33 5.53 -20.41
C SER A 307 17.20 6.74 -20.76
N ASP A 308 18.25 6.96 -19.97
CA ASP A 308 19.20 8.04 -20.25
C ASP A 308 19.89 7.92 -21.62
N LYS A 309 19.92 6.72 -22.18
CA LYS A 309 20.44 6.42 -23.54
C LYS A 309 19.41 6.58 -24.66
N GLY A 310 18.15 6.95 -24.35
CA GLY A 310 17.11 7.18 -25.35
C GLY A 310 16.35 5.94 -25.77
N TYR A 311 16.37 4.85 -24.98
CA TYR A 311 15.56 3.65 -25.23
C TYR A 311 14.25 3.75 -24.49
N LEU A 312 13.13 3.59 -25.19
CA LEU A 312 11.81 3.41 -24.58
C LEU A 312 11.66 1.96 -24.12
N PHE A 313 11.31 1.78 -22.87
CA PHE A 313 10.96 0.51 -22.26
C PHE A 313 9.48 0.48 -21.91
N ALA A 314 8.83 -0.67 -22.11
CA ALA A 314 7.47 -0.92 -21.64
C ALA A 314 7.33 -2.38 -21.19
N LEU A 315 6.85 -2.59 -19.97
CA LEU A 315 6.62 -3.93 -19.42
C LEU A 315 5.20 -4.38 -19.73
N CYS A 316 5.08 -5.61 -20.27
CA CYS A 316 3.81 -6.31 -20.43
C CYS A 316 3.77 -7.50 -19.47
N PRO A 317 3.19 -7.37 -18.27
CA PRO A 317 3.25 -8.41 -17.24
C PRO A 317 2.32 -9.60 -17.51
N ARG A 318 1.38 -9.48 -18.46
CA ARG A 318 0.32 -10.48 -18.73
C ARG A 318 0.07 -10.69 -20.22
N SER A 319 -0.71 -11.75 -20.56
CA SER A 319 -1.22 -12.02 -21.92
C SER A 319 -0.16 -11.92 -23.02
N GLY A 320 0.85 -12.78 -22.94
CA GLY A 320 2.04 -12.70 -23.77
C GLY A 320 3.05 -11.73 -23.15
N GLN A 321 3.36 -12.00 -21.88
CA GLN A 321 4.29 -11.22 -21.06
C GLN A 321 5.64 -11.04 -21.74
N GLY A 322 6.26 -9.91 -21.49
CA GLY A 322 7.56 -9.57 -22.05
C GLY A 322 7.94 -8.12 -21.78
N VAL A 323 9.05 -7.75 -22.39
CA VAL A 323 9.58 -6.39 -22.35
C VAL A 323 9.64 -5.86 -23.77
N PHE A 324 8.94 -4.79 -24.04
CA PHE A 324 9.11 -4.02 -25.26
C PHE A 324 10.25 -3.03 -25.10
N ILE A 325 11.10 -2.92 -26.11
CA ILE A 325 12.20 -1.98 -26.15
C ILE A 325 12.26 -1.35 -27.54
N ALA A 326 12.32 0.00 -27.60
CA ALA A 326 12.57 0.75 -28.83
C ALA A 326 13.75 1.70 -28.62
N ASP A 327 14.61 1.78 -29.62
CA ASP A 327 15.65 2.81 -29.77
C ASP A 327 15.03 3.99 -30.52
N LEU A 328 14.76 5.07 -29.83
CA LEU A 328 14.04 6.24 -30.39
C LEU A 328 14.90 7.10 -31.34
N ASN A 329 16.13 6.71 -31.60
CA ASN A 329 17.03 7.29 -32.61
C ASN A 329 17.10 8.84 -32.57
N GLU A 330 17.02 9.46 -31.38
CA GLU A 330 16.97 10.92 -31.16
C GLU A 330 15.73 11.63 -31.80
N THR A 331 14.75 10.86 -32.26
CA THR A 331 13.50 11.33 -32.90
C THR A 331 12.26 10.80 -32.17
N PRO A 332 12.03 11.18 -30.90
CA PRO A 332 11.10 10.49 -30.00
C PRO A 332 9.62 10.48 -30.44
N PHE A 333 9.28 11.24 -31.48
CA PHE A 333 7.91 11.31 -32.02
C PHE A 333 7.81 10.77 -33.46
N ASP A 334 8.82 10.04 -33.94
CA ASP A 334 8.82 9.42 -35.28
C ASP A 334 9.23 7.93 -35.20
N GLU A 335 8.29 7.07 -34.91
CA GLU A 335 8.50 5.63 -34.74
C GLU A 335 8.97 4.90 -36.03
N ARG A 336 8.96 5.58 -37.19
CA ARG A 336 9.32 4.98 -38.47
C ARG A 336 10.79 4.66 -38.63
N ASP A 337 11.66 5.34 -37.90
CA ASP A 337 13.10 5.10 -37.89
C ASP A 337 13.62 4.38 -36.67
N ASP A 338 12.71 4.01 -35.73
CA ASP A 338 13.02 3.28 -34.53
C ASP A 338 13.42 1.83 -34.81
N LYS A 339 14.40 1.35 -34.08
CA LYS A 339 14.61 -0.10 -33.94
C LYS A 339 13.85 -0.57 -32.72
N HIS A 340 12.92 -1.50 -32.89
CA HIS A 340 12.11 -1.98 -31.77
C HIS A 340 11.99 -3.51 -31.75
N LYS A 341 11.74 -4.06 -30.56
CA LYS A 341 11.58 -5.50 -30.37
C LYS A 341 10.84 -5.82 -29.08
N PHE A 342 10.05 -6.88 -29.11
CA PHE A 342 9.40 -7.46 -27.95
C PHE A 342 10.13 -8.72 -27.49
N PHE A 343 10.63 -8.72 -26.26
CA PHE A 343 11.37 -9.82 -25.64
C PHE A 343 10.47 -10.62 -24.72
N VAL A 344 10.08 -11.82 -25.11
CA VAL A 344 9.35 -12.78 -24.25
C VAL A 344 10.29 -13.59 -23.36
N SER A 345 11.56 -13.67 -23.75
CA SER A 345 12.63 -14.32 -23.00
C SER A 345 13.97 -13.69 -23.35
N PHE A 346 14.95 -13.92 -22.51
CA PHE A 346 16.31 -13.44 -22.70
C PHE A 346 17.30 -14.61 -22.63
N THR A 347 18.46 -14.47 -23.26
CA THR A 347 19.59 -15.37 -23.01
C THR A 347 20.60 -14.68 -22.12
N ASP A 348 21.01 -15.33 -21.03
CA ASP A 348 22.03 -14.79 -20.16
C ASP A 348 23.47 -15.02 -20.65
N LYS A 349 24.45 -14.41 -19.97
CA LYS A 349 25.87 -14.56 -20.30
C LYS A 349 26.39 -16.00 -20.13
N ASP A 350 25.67 -16.82 -19.38
CA ASP A 350 26.00 -18.25 -19.20
C ASP A 350 25.36 -19.13 -20.29
N GLY A 351 24.59 -18.54 -21.21
CA GLY A 351 23.91 -19.23 -22.31
C GLY A 351 22.55 -19.83 -21.92
N ASN A 352 22.03 -19.55 -20.72
CA ASN A 352 20.74 -20.04 -20.29
C ASN A 352 19.61 -19.18 -20.89
N ASN A 353 18.53 -19.83 -21.33
CA ASN A 353 17.32 -19.13 -21.68
C ASN A 353 16.54 -18.77 -20.41
N ILE A 354 16.25 -17.47 -20.22
CA ILE A 354 15.49 -16.92 -19.11
C ILE A 354 14.11 -16.50 -19.64
N ALA A 355 13.08 -17.22 -19.28
CA ALA A 355 11.70 -16.94 -19.62
C ALA A 355 10.87 -16.82 -18.32
N PRO A 356 10.89 -15.66 -17.65
CA PRO A 356 10.13 -15.47 -16.44
C PRO A 356 8.62 -15.58 -16.68
N ASN A 357 7.90 -15.97 -15.65
CA ASN A 357 6.43 -16.01 -15.70
C ASN A 357 5.78 -14.62 -15.60
N THR A 358 6.54 -13.59 -15.24
CA THR A 358 6.08 -12.19 -15.20
C THR A 358 7.26 -11.23 -15.21
N TYR A 359 7.02 -10.01 -15.74
CA TYR A 359 7.89 -8.84 -15.66
C TYR A 359 7.11 -7.75 -14.93
N ARG A 360 7.62 -7.20 -13.83
CA ARG A 360 6.80 -6.38 -12.93
C ARG A 360 7.26 -4.95 -12.72
N CYS A 361 8.55 -4.75 -12.64
CA CYS A 361 9.15 -3.44 -12.42
C CYS A 361 10.45 -3.30 -13.17
N ILE A 362 10.85 -2.06 -13.41
CA ILE A 362 12.06 -1.71 -14.13
C ILE A 362 12.66 -0.44 -13.53
N ALA A 363 13.97 -0.40 -13.41
CA ALA A 363 14.70 0.77 -12.96
C ALA A 363 16.02 0.90 -13.70
N GLU A 364 16.41 2.12 -14.04
CA GLU A 364 17.75 2.45 -14.52
C GLU A 364 18.61 2.90 -13.36
N ASP A 365 19.81 2.37 -13.26
CA ASP A 365 20.76 2.78 -12.23
C ASP A 365 21.72 3.87 -12.72
N GLN A 366 22.52 4.42 -11.80
CA GLN A 366 23.43 5.53 -12.10
C GLN A 366 24.61 5.14 -13.03
N ASN A 367 24.72 3.87 -13.38
CA ASN A 367 25.70 3.34 -14.34
C ASN A 367 25.05 2.97 -15.67
N ASP A 368 23.83 3.49 -15.96
CA ASP A 368 23.01 3.17 -17.13
C ASP A 368 22.62 1.68 -17.26
N VAL A 369 22.70 0.91 -16.18
CA VAL A 369 22.27 -0.49 -16.16
C VAL A 369 20.76 -0.56 -15.89
N ILE A 370 20.06 -1.27 -16.74
CA ILE A 370 18.62 -1.51 -16.57
C ILE A 370 18.42 -2.76 -15.72
N TRP A 371 17.73 -2.58 -14.62
CA TRP A 371 17.30 -3.63 -13.70
C TRP A 371 15.83 -3.96 -13.95
N ILE A 372 15.51 -5.20 -14.29
CA ILE A 372 14.14 -5.65 -14.56
C ILE A 372 13.77 -6.68 -13.50
N GLY A 373 12.77 -6.37 -12.67
CA GLY A 373 12.23 -7.29 -11.68
C GLY A 373 11.28 -8.29 -12.33
N THR A 374 11.54 -9.57 -12.08
CA THR A 374 10.80 -10.68 -12.68
C THR A 374 10.23 -11.62 -11.62
N GLY A 375 9.50 -12.64 -12.04
CA GLY A 375 9.03 -13.72 -11.19
C GLY A 375 10.13 -14.65 -10.66
N ASN A 376 11.38 -14.48 -11.14
CA ASN A 376 12.51 -15.33 -10.80
C ASN A 376 13.78 -14.50 -10.53
N GLY A 377 13.65 -13.44 -9.75
CA GLY A 377 14.73 -12.51 -9.45
C GLY A 377 14.95 -11.45 -10.55
N PRO A 378 15.94 -10.58 -10.36
CA PRO A 378 16.23 -9.52 -11.31
C PRO A 378 17.06 -10.02 -12.50
N ILE A 379 16.83 -9.43 -13.68
CA ILE A 379 17.70 -9.52 -14.85
C ILE A 379 18.24 -8.12 -15.17
N LEU A 380 19.45 -8.05 -15.71
CA LEU A 380 20.17 -6.79 -15.93
C LEU A 380 20.55 -6.65 -17.41
N ILE A 381 20.26 -5.48 -18.00
CA ILE A 381 20.83 -5.05 -19.28
C ILE A 381 21.99 -4.11 -18.96
N GLN A 382 23.21 -4.60 -19.10
CA GLN A 382 24.42 -3.85 -18.74
C GLN A 382 24.89 -2.89 -19.85
N ASN A 383 24.56 -3.17 -21.09
CA ASN A 383 24.87 -2.32 -22.22
C ASN A 383 23.66 -2.19 -23.12
N GLN A 384 22.98 -1.07 -23.04
CA GLN A 384 21.77 -0.79 -23.81
C GLN A 384 22.08 -0.76 -25.35
N GLY A 385 23.28 -0.32 -25.76
CA GLY A 385 23.68 -0.28 -27.18
C GLY A 385 23.73 -1.64 -27.85
N ASP A 386 23.74 -2.74 -27.09
CA ASP A 386 23.79 -4.10 -27.62
C ASP A 386 22.40 -4.74 -27.81
N ILE A 387 21.32 -4.10 -27.35
CA ILE A 387 19.97 -4.69 -27.29
C ILE A 387 19.52 -5.31 -28.62
N PHE A 388 19.81 -4.66 -29.73
CA PHE A 388 19.42 -5.11 -31.05
C PHE A 388 20.49 -5.95 -31.79
N ASN A 389 21.61 -6.24 -31.14
CA ASN A 389 22.63 -7.12 -31.68
C ASN A 389 22.19 -8.59 -31.59
N PRO A 390 22.54 -9.44 -32.57
CA PRO A 390 22.20 -10.87 -32.58
C PRO A 390 22.78 -11.61 -31.34
N ASP A 391 23.89 -11.13 -30.82
CA ASP A 391 24.58 -11.71 -29.66
C ASP A 391 24.21 -11.03 -28.33
N PHE A 392 23.13 -10.26 -28.30
CA PHE A 392 22.65 -9.62 -27.08
C PHE A 392 22.42 -10.64 -25.97
N ARG A 393 22.97 -10.33 -24.78
CA ARG A 393 22.87 -11.15 -23.57
C ARG A 393 22.57 -10.26 -22.37
N VAL A 394 21.64 -10.71 -21.54
CA VAL A 394 21.40 -10.10 -20.22
C VAL A 394 22.33 -10.71 -19.17
N SER A 395 22.45 -10.07 -18.04
CA SER A 395 23.18 -10.56 -16.88
C SER A 395 22.22 -10.96 -15.77
N ARG A 396 22.64 -11.90 -14.93
CA ARG A 396 22.05 -12.19 -13.63
C ARG A 396 23.13 -12.01 -12.59
N VAL A 397 22.79 -11.40 -11.47
CA VAL A 397 23.74 -11.21 -10.37
C VAL A 397 24.02 -12.57 -9.72
N LYS A 398 25.28 -12.92 -9.62
CA LYS A 398 25.75 -14.14 -8.94
C LYS A 398 26.17 -13.81 -7.52
N ILE A 399 25.62 -14.53 -6.55
CA ILE A 399 25.93 -14.42 -5.14
C ILE A 399 26.74 -15.66 -4.68
N THR A 400 27.71 -15.44 -3.81
CA THR A 400 28.53 -16.52 -3.29
C THR A 400 27.71 -17.35 -2.30
N ARG A 401 27.75 -18.68 -2.46
CA ARG A 401 27.15 -19.60 -1.47
C ARG A 401 28.01 -19.67 -0.19
N GLU A 402 27.36 -19.65 0.95
CA GLU A 402 28.02 -19.83 2.25
C GLU A 402 28.46 -21.27 2.55
N ASP A 403 28.10 -22.24 1.68
CA ASP A 403 28.35 -23.67 1.89
C ASP A 403 29.78 -24.14 1.49
N ASN A 404 30.70 -23.23 1.23
CA ASN A 404 32.10 -23.51 0.79
C ASN A 404 32.21 -24.38 -0.49
N LYS A 405 31.17 -24.53 -1.26
CA LYS A 405 31.23 -25.14 -2.59
C LYS A 405 31.40 -24.03 -3.62
N ASN A 406 32.25 -24.21 -4.59
CA ASN A 406 32.57 -23.26 -5.67
C ASN A 406 31.38 -23.05 -6.63
N TYR A 407 30.15 -23.01 -6.12
CA TYR A 407 28.92 -22.71 -6.88
C TYR A 407 28.39 -21.36 -6.45
N ALA A 408 27.95 -20.57 -7.41
CA ALA A 408 27.21 -19.34 -7.17
C ALA A 408 25.70 -19.59 -7.36
N ASP A 409 24.90 -18.99 -6.52
CA ASP A 409 23.46 -18.85 -6.76
C ASP A 409 23.19 -17.53 -7.49
N TYR A 410 22.00 -17.41 -8.08
CA TYR A 410 21.56 -16.14 -8.62
C TYR A 410 20.79 -15.37 -7.55
N LEU A 411 21.01 -14.07 -7.51
CA LEU A 411 20.32 -13.16 -6.58
C LEU A 411 18.79 -13.32 -6.69
N LEU A 412 18.15 -13.60 -5.57
CA LEU A 412 16.70 -13.70 -5.43
C LEU A 412 16.03 -14.61 -6.50
N ALA A 413 16.69 -15.69 -6.92
CA ALA A 413 16.27 -16.54 -8.05
C ALA A 413 14.87 -17.17 -7.88
N ASP A 414 14.45 -17.39 -6.64
CA ASP A 414 13.16 -17.99 -6.30
C ASP A 414 12.14 -16.95 -5.80
N GLU A 415 12.49 -15.65 -5.89
CA GLU A 415 11.66 -14.54 -5.42
C GLU A 415 11.06 -13.76 -6.58
N GLN A 416 9.79 -13.44 -6.46
CA GLN A 416 9.14 -12.50 -7.37
C GLN A 416 9.40 -11.07 -6.88
N ILE A 417 9.97 -10.27 -7.76
CA ILE A 417 10.28 -8.86 -7.52
C ILE A 417 9.09 -8.01 -7.95
N ASN A 418 8.53 -7.22 -7.05
CA ASN A 418 7.40 -6.33 -7.34
C ASN A 418 7.83 -4.88 -7.61
N ALA A 419 8.89 -4.42 -6.94
CA ALA A 419 9.39 -3.06 -7.08
C ALA A 419 10.91 -2.99 -6.92
N ILE A 420 11.54 -2.11 -7.67
CA ILE A 420 12.97 -1.76 -7.55
C ILE A 420 13.09 -0.25 -7.59
N VAL A 421 13.80 0.34 -6.62
CA VAL A 421 14.18 1.75 -6.67
C VAL A 421 15.68 1.89 -6.39
N VAL A 422 16.30 2.86 -7.06
CA VAL A 422 17.75 3.13 -6.98
C VAL A 422 17.95 4.39 -6.14
N ASP A 423 18.72 4.28 -5.06
CA ASP A 423 18.98 5.42 -4.17
C ASP A 423 20.17 6.28 -4.62
N GLY A 424 20.39 7.39 -3.93
CA GLY A 424 21.49 8.31 -4.23
C GLY A 424 22.91 7.73 -4.13
N GLY A 425 23.07 6.57 -3.47
CA GLY A 425 24.31 5.80 -3.41
C GLY A 425 24.38 4.67 -4.44
N ASN A 426 23.52 4.69 -5.44
CA ASN A 426 23.35 3.64 -6.46
C ASN A 426 22.96 2.26 -5.90
N ARG A 427 22.54 2.17 -4.63
CA ARG A 427 22.07 0.92 -4.03
C ARG A 427 20.66 0.61 -4.51
N LYS A 428 20.29 -0.66 -4.53
CA LYS A 428 18.97 -1.10 -5.00
C LYS A 428 18.12 -1.52 -3.81
N TRP A 429 16.98 -0.84 -3.64
CA TRP A 429 15.93 -1.29 -2.75
C TRP A 429 14.99 -2.18 -3.56
N VAL A 430 14.82 -3.42 -3.11
CA VAL A 430 14.08 -4.45 -3.85
C VAL A 430 12.96 -4.99 -2.99
N GLY A 431 11.71 -4.74 -3.41
CA GLY A 431 10.51 -5.25 -2.79
C GLY A 431 10.07 -6.58 -3.40
N THR A 432 9.81 -7.57 -2.56
CA THR A 432 9.44 -8.93 -2.97
C THR A 432 7.99 -9.27 -2.63
N THR A 433 7.46 -10.33 -3.23
CA THR A 433 6.12 -10.83 -2.93
C THR A 433 6.04 -11.52 -1.56
N SER A 434 7.12 -12.14 -1.07
CA SER A 434 7.03 -13.03 0.09
C SER A 434 8.14 -12.85 1.12
N SER A 435 9.26 -12.26 0.74
CA SER A 435 10.48 -12.22 1.55
C SER A 435 10.82 -10.82 2.09
N GLY A 436 9.93 -9.85 1.96
CA GLY A 436 10.13 -8.51 2.49
C GLY A 436 10.93 -7.60 1.58
N LEU A 437 11.70 -6.69 2.17
CA LEU A 437 12.43 -5.62 1.51
C LEU A 437 13.94 -5.82 1.66
N TYR A 438 14.65 -5.82 0.54
CA TYR A 438 16.11 -5.92 0.49
C TYR A 438 16.75 -4.59 0.13
N LEU A 439 17.86 -4.28 0.77
CA LEU A 439 18.80 -3.25 0.33
C LEU A 439 20.07 -3.95 -0.18
N LEU A 440 20.37 -3.77 -1.44
CA LEU A 440 21.51 -4.38 -2.11
C LEU A 440 22.62 -3.35 -2.37
N SER A 441 23.85 -3.81 -2.50
CA SER A 441 24.98 -3.03 -2.99
C SER A 441 24.70 -2.43 -4.39
N ASP A 442 25.56 -1.55 -4.86
CA ASP A 442 25.44 -0.90 -6.16
C ASP A 442 25.47 -1.89 -7.34
N ASP A 443 26.22 -2.97 -7.23
CA ASP A 443 26.28 -4.06 -8.22
C ASP A 443 25.35 -5.24 -7.91
N GLY A 444 24.66 -5.21 -6.75
CA GLY A 444 23.74 -6.25 -6.29
C GLY A 444 24.39 -7.52 -5.75
N THR A 445 25.73 -7.57 -5.63
CA THR A 445 26.43 -8.77 -5.18
C THR A 445 26.34 -9.00 -3.67
N GLU A 446 26.05 -7.95 -2.89
CA GLU A 446 25.91 -8.00 -1.44
C GLU A 446 24.51 -7.55 -1.02
N THR A 447 23.90 -8.29 -0.09
CA THR A 447 22.73 -7.85 0.66
C THR A 447 23.22 -7.04 1.86
N LEU A 448 22.99 -5.72 1.83
CA LEU A 448 23.39 -4.81 2.90
C LEU A 448 22.41 -4.89 4.07
N GLU A 449 21.11 -4.94 3.76
CA GLU A 449 20.03 -5.04 4.75
C GLU A 449 18.89 -5.90 4.20
N HIS A 450 18.18 -6.58 5.12
CA HIS A 450 16.97 -7.33 4.80
C HIS A 450 15.92 -7.11 5.87
N PHE A 451 14.81 -6.49 5.49
CA PHE A 451 13.71 -6.13 6.37
C PHE A 451 12.52 -7.06 6.18
N THR A 452 12.05 -7.60 7.29
CA THR A 452 10.88 -8.49 7.37
C THR A 452 9.95 -8.04 8.51
N THR A 453 8.80 -8.66 8.63
CA THR A 453 7.88 -8.44 9.77
C THR A 453 8.48 -8.84 11.12
N GLU A 454 9.57 -9.60 11.14
CA GLU A 454 10.22 -10.06 12.37
C GLU A 454 11.25 -9.06 12.91
N ASN A 455 11.87 -8.28 12.02
CA ASN A 455 12.99 -7.38 12.39
C ASN A 455 12.74 -5.92 12.06
N SER A 456 11.56 -5.57 11.54
CA SER A 456 11.21 -4.21 11.14
C SER A 456 9.73 -3.91 11.39
N PRO A 457 9.27 -2.66 11.26
CA PRO A 457 7.86 -2.30 11.41
C PRO A 457 6.98 -2.64 10.19
N LEU A 458 7.47 -3.44 9.24
CA LEU A 458 6.66 -3.90 8.13
C LEU A 458 5.45 -4.71 8.62
N SER A 459 4.27 -4.39 8.15
CA SER A 459 3.04 -5.11 8.46
C SER A 459 2.91 -6.44 7.71
N SER A 460 3.64 -6.59 6.61
CA SER A 460 3.69 -7.78 5.75
C SER A 460 5.03 -7.89 5.06
N ASN A 461 5.45 -9.12 4.74
CA ASN A 461 6.58 -9.37 3.85
C ASN A 461 6.22 -9.21 2.37
N TYR A 462 4.95 -8.99 2.05
CA TYR A 462 4.51 -8.62 0.71
C TYR A 462 4.74 -7.13 0.51
N ILE A 463 5.75 -6.76 -0.26
CA ILE A 463 6.01 -5.37 -0.66
C ILE A 463 5.37 -5.17 -2.03
N MET A 464 4.42 -4.26 -2.11
CA MET A 464 3.66 -4.00 -3.34
C MET A 464 4.39 -3.03 -4.25
N ASP A 465 4.82 -1.91 -3.69
CA ASP A 465 5.47 -0.82 -4.41
C ASP A 465 6.45 -0.07 -3.50
N LEU A 466 7.37 0.68 -4.09
CA LEU A 466 8.39 1.46 -3.43
C LEU A 466 8.50 2.85 -4.06
N ALA A 467 8.65 3.86 -3.23
CA ALA A 467 9.03 5.19 -3.68
C ALA A 467 10.13 5.74 -2.77
N LEU A 468 11.07 6.45 -3.36
CA LEU A 468 12.20 7.03 -2.67
C LEU A 468 12.03 8.54 -2.53
N SER A 469 12.16 9.05 -1.31
CA SER A 469 12.30 10.50 -1.09
C SER A 469 13.74 10.93 -1.35
N LYS A 470 13.90 11.98 -2.13
CA LYS A 470 15.22 12.59 -2.41
C LYS A 470 15.73 13.38 -1.22
#